data_9103983fc82a46ebe38b10e2d63f711d
#
_entry.id   9103983fc82a46ebe38b10e2d63f711d
#
_cell.length_a   1.000
_cell.length_b   1.000
_cell.length_c   1.000
_cell.angle_alpha   90.00
_cell.angle_beta   90.00
_cell.angle_gamma   90.00
#
_symmetry.space_group_name_H-M   'P 1'
#
loop_
_entity.id
_entity.type
_entity.pdbx_description
1 polymer ?
#
loop_
_entity_poly.entity_id
_entity_poly.type
_entity_poly.pdbx_seq_one_letter_code
_entity_poly.pdbx_strand_id
1 'polypeptide(L)'
;MEYRKLPHGDEQISVIGMGTSVVGESSVKNVVDTVTFALDNGINYFDLAGGHATIFPGIGEALAGRRKGAYLQVHFGADYTSGEYGWNPTLDGVKRSVAWQLEKLKTDYIDFGFMHCLDEAADLESYEQNGILQYLLDMKAQGVVRHIGLSTHAPQLANRVLDMGILDMMMFSINPMYDYGQGDYSIGSVSERYSLYTRCEKEGVGISVMKPFNAGQLLDAKKSPFHQALTPAQCIQYALDRPAVLTVMQGAANIAELKQNLAYLTATPEERDYSVIGSFTPGETKGICVYCKHCQPCPVGLDIGLINKYYDLARQGDVLAKEHYLTLEQTASDCVGCGHCNSRCPFSVDQMHQMEDIRAYFGR
;
A
#
# COMPACT_ATOMS: atom_id res chain seq x y z
N MET A 1 5.29 -17.15 -1.07
CA MET A 1 5.15 -15.68 -1.13
C MET A 1 4.84 -15.27 -2.56
N GLU A 2 3.88 -14.39 -2.76
CA GLU A 2 3.62 -13.73 -4.04
C GLU A 2 4.44 -12.45 -4.13
N TYR A 3 4.85 -12.06 -5.34
CA TYR A 3 5.63 -10.85 -5.59
C TYR A 3 4.98 -10.02 -6.69
N ARG A 4 5.09 -8.69 -6.59
CA ARG A 4 4.65 -7.74 -7.61
C ARG A 4 5.85 -6.92 -8.08
N LYS A 5 5.96 -6.73 -9.39
CA LYS A 5 7.08 -5.99 -9.98
C LYS A 5 6.87 -4.49 -9.74
N LEU A 6 7.95 -3.79 -9.33
CA LEU A 6 7.97 -2.32 -9.31
C LEU A 6 7.88 -1.81 -10.77
N PRO A 7 6.92 -0.95 -11.11
CA PRO A 7 6.72 -0.52 -12.50
C PRO A 7 7.94 0.20 -13.10
N HIS A 8 8.57 1.11 -12.34
CA HIS A 8 9.78 1.85 -12.76
C HIS A 8 11.09 1.16 -12.32
N GLY A 9 11.09 -0.18 -12.21
CA GLY A 9 12.24 -0.96 -11.80
C GLY A 9 12.12 -2.43 -12.17
N ASP A 10 13.08 -3.23 -11.70
CA ASP A 10 13.09 -4.69 -11.86
C ASP A 10 12.84 -5.43 -10.54
N GLU A 11 12.61 -4.68 -9.47
CA GLU A 11 12.40 -5.19 -8.12
C GLU A 11 11.11 -6.02 -8.06
N GLN A 12 11.23 -7.24 -7.53
CA GLN A 12 10.11 -8.12 -7.21
C GLN A 12 9.79 -7.95 -5.72
N ILE A 13 8.74 -7.18 -5.42
CA ILE A 13 8.37 -6.80 -4.06
C ILE A 13 7.35 -7.81 -3.52
N SER A 14 7.60 -8.37 -2.33
CA SER A 14 6.65 -9.29 -1.68
C SER A 14 5.34 -8.58 -1.35
N VAL A 15 4.20 -9.21 -1.64
CA VAL A 15 2.86 -8.62 -1.38
C VAL A 15 2.60 -8.36 0.10
N ILE A 16 3.34 -9.04 0.98
CA ILE A 16 3.41 -8.75 2.41
C ILE A 16 4.78 -8.14 2.69
N GLY A 17 4.78 -6.91 3.16
CA GLY A 17 5.93 -6.21 3.70
C GLY A 17 5.89 -6.14 5.22
N MET A 18 6.97 -5.75 5.84
CA MET A 18 7.08 -5.60 7.29
C MET A 18 7.27 -4.14 7.68
N GLY A 19 6.27 -3.57 8.39
CA GLY A 19 6.42 -2.33 9.14
C GLY A 19 7.14 -2.58 10.45
N THR A 20 8.14 -1.77 10.76
CA THR A 20 9.04 -2.06 11.88
C THR A 20 8.72 -1.32 13.18
N SER A 21 7.67 -0.49 13.21
CA SER A 21 7.30 0.32 14.39
C SER A 21 7.10 -0.53 15.64
N VAL A 22 6.35 -1.62 15.56
CA VAL A 22 5.98 -2.45 16.71
C VAL A 22 7.16 -3.32 17.18
N VAL A 23 7.91 -3.95 16.26
CA VAL A 23 9.08 -4.76 16.63
C VAL A 23 10.20 -3.92 17.24
N GLY A 24 10.28 -2.64 16.86
CA GLY A 24 11.26 -1.70 17.37
C GLY A 24 11.10 -1.37 18.85
N GLU A 25 9.92 -1.56 19.43
CA GLU A 25 9.67 -1.38 20.88
C GLU A 25 10.36 -2.45 21.76
N SER A 26 10.96 -3.43 21.11
CA SER A 26 11.60 -4.58 21.78
C SER A 26 13.13 -4.52 21.73
N SER A 27 13.78 -5.59 22.20
CA SER A 27 15.23 -5.70 22.12
C SER A 27 15.75 -5.89 20.69
N VAL A 28 16.98 -5.44 20.43
CA VAL A 28 17.68 -5.69 19.15
C VAL A 28 17.64 -7.17 18.77
N LYS A 29 17.82 -8.09 19.75
CA LYS A 29 17.72 -9.52 19.49
C LYS A 29 16.37 -9.93 18.93
N ASN A 30 15.26 -9.42 19.49
CA ASN A 30 13.93 -9.74 18.96
C ASN A 30 13.73 -9.18 17.53
N VAL A 31 14.29 -8.01 17.26
CA VAL A 31 14.29 -7.44 15.89
C VAL A 31 15.05 -8.39 14.96
N VAL A 32 16.26 -8.83 15.32
CA VAL A 32 17.05 -9.79 14.52
C VAL A 32 16.27 -11.05 14.26
N ASP A 33 15.74 -11.68 15.30
CA ASP A 33 15.02 -12.95 15.19
C ASP A 33 13.77 -12.80 14.29
N THR A 34 13.00 -11.75 14.48
CA THR A 34 11.75 -11.51 13.74
C THR A 34 12.00 -11.16 12.27
N VAL A 35 12.99 -10.30 12.00
CA VAL A 35 13.37 -9.93 10.62
C VAL A 35 14.00 -11.13 9.90
N THR A 36 14.83 -11.92 10.58
CA THR A 36 15.38 -13.16 10.03
C THR A 36 14.24 -14.12 9.63
N PHE A 37 13.28 -14.31 10.51
CA PHE A 37 12.11 -15.14 10.22
C PHE A 37 11.29 -14.58 9.04
N ALA A 38 11.12 -13.25 8.94
CA ALA A 38 10.45 -12.60 7.82
C ALA A 38 11.14 -12.92 6.49
N LEU A 39 12.45 -12.73 6.42
CA LEU A 39 13.28 -13.03 5.24
C LEU A 39 13.21 -14.51 4.83
N ASP A 40 13.28 -15.42 5.81
CA ASP A 40 13.22 -16.86 5.57
C ASP A 40 11.84 -17.33 5.05
N ASN A 41 10.79 -16.52 5.26
CA ASN A 41 9.45 -16.75 4.74
C ASN A 41 9.12 -15.89 3.48
N GLY A 42 10.13 -15.25 2.89
CA GLY A 42 10.03 -14.57 1.59
C GLY A 42 9.56 -13.11 1.67
N ILE A 43 9.43 -12.52 2.86
CA ILE A 43 9.25 -11.07 2.98
C ILE A 43 10.58 -10.41 2.60
N ASN A 44 10.53 -9.48 1.67
CA ASN A 44 11.72 -8.77 1.20
C ASN A 44 11.60 -7.24 1.22
N TYR A 45 10.49 -6.68 1.72
CA TYR A 45 10.27 -5.25 1.81
C TYR A 45 10.04 -4.82 3.26
N PHE A 46 10.86 -3.87 3.73
CA PHE A 46 10.89 -3.42 5.13
C PHE A 46 10.78 -1.90 5.21
N ASP A 47 9.77 -1.43 5.93
CA ASP A 47 9.59 0.00 6.23
C ASP A 47 10.27 0.36 7.55
N LEU A 48 11.18 1.32 7.49
CA LEU A 48 12.01 1.75 8.62
C LEU A 48 11.47 3.01 9.31
N ALA A 49 10.16 3.12 9.43
CA ALA A 49 9.48 4.18 10.17
C ALA A 49 8.99 3.66 11.54
N GLY A 50 9.89 3.39 12.43
CA GLY A 50 9.59 2.92 13.80
C GLY A 50 9.64 4.01 14.84
N GLY A 51 9.15 3.74 16.06
CA GLY A 51 9.28 4.63 17.23
C GLY A 51 10.68 4.65 17.84
N HIS A 52 11.48 3.58 17.64
CA HIS A 52 12.74 3.36 18.31
C HIS A 52 13.89 3.05 17.35
N ALA A 53 15.09 3.47 17.74
CA ALA A 53 16.33 3.27 16.98
C ALA A 53 16.80 1.81 16.92
N THR A 54 16.28 0.92 17.77
CA THR A 54 16.65 -0.52 17.86
C THR A 54 16.47 -1.27 16.55
N ILE A 55 15.55 -0.81 15.67
CA ILE A 55 15.30 -1.43 14.37
C ILE A 55 16.55 -1.40 13.47
N PHE A 56 17.31 -0.34 13.47
CA PHE A 56 18.44 -0.17 12.54
C PHE A 56 19.57 -1.17 12.78
N PRO A 57 20.16 -1.28 14.00
CA PRO A 57 21.17 -2.31 14.26
C PRO A 57 20.61 -3.73 14.13
N GLY A 58 19.35 -3.96 14.52
CA GLY A 58 18.72 -5.27 14.42
C GLY A 58 18.55 -5.74 12.96
N ILE A 59 18.08 -4.86 12.08
CA ILE A 59 17.96 -5.13 10.65
C ILE A 59 19.33 -5.28 10.01
N GLY A 60 20.30 -4.42 10.35
CA GLY A 60 21.67 -4.52 9.85
C GLY A 60 22.33 -5.85 10.20
N GLU A 61 22.05 -6.41 11.38
CA GLU A 61 22.51 -7.75 11.77
C GLU A 61 21.75 -8.87 11.04
N ALA A 62 20.42 -8.79 10.95
CA ALA A 62 19.61 -9.77 10.25
C ALA A 62 19.93 -9.89 8.75
N LEU A 63 20.35 -8.77 8.14
CA LEU A 63 20.74 -8.70 6.73
C LEU A 63 22.20 -9.05 6.45
N ALA A 64 22.99 -9.41 7.46
CA ALA A 64 24.39 -9.77 7.25
C ALA A 64 24.52 -10.92 6.24
N GLY A 65 25.26 -10.67 5.16
CA GLY A 65 25.46 -11.62 4.05
C GLY A 65 24.27 -11.74 3.07
N ARG A 66 23.13 -11.11 3.31
CA ARG A 66 21.94 -11.18 2.44
C ARG A 66 21.26 -9.83 2.14
N ARG A 67 21.98 -8.71 2.32
CA ARG A 67 21.47 -7.35 2.09
C ARG A 67 20.78 -7.17 0.71
N LYS A 68 21.31 -7.81 -0.33
CA LYS A 68 20.76 -7.73 -1.70
C LYS A 68 19.40 -8.42 -1.88
N GLY A 69 18.99 -9.24 -0.94
CA GLY A 69 17.69 -9.93 -0.95
C GLY A 69 16.58 -9.15 -0.25
N ALA A 70 16.84 -7.93 0.22
CA ALA A 70 15.88 -7.09 0.93
C ALA A 70 15.86 -5.66 0.40
N TYR A 71 14.67 -5.08 0.36
CA TYR A 71 14.41 -3.69 0.01
C TYR A 71 14.08 -2.90 1.27
N LEU A 72 14.87 -1.84 1.53
CA LEU A 72 14.72 -0.99 2.70
C LEU A 72 14.12 0.36 2.30
N GLN A 73 13.00 0.70 2.93
CA GLN A 73 12.34 1.99 2.84
C GLN A 73 12.81 2.86 3.99
N VAL A 74 13.63 3.87 3.68
CA VAL A 74 14.24 4.82 4.62
C VAL A 74 13.57 6.18 4.49
N HIS A 75 13.27 6.84 5.60
CA HIS A 75 12.52 8.08 5.64
C HIS A 75 13.41 9.29 5.88
N PHE A 76 13.48 10.18 4.92
CA PHE A 76 14.18 11.46 4.98
C PHE A 76 13.31 12.47 5.74
N GLY A 77 13.76 12.91 6.89
CA GLY A 77 13.00 13.72 7.84
C GLY A 77 12.70 13.02 9.16
N ALA A 78 12.78 11.69 9.20
CA ALA A 78 12.78 10.93 10.46
C ALA A 78 14.21 10.88 11.02
N ASP A 79 14.39 11.28 12.29
CA ASP A 79 15.68 11.32 12.99
C ASP A 79 15.67 10.35 14.18
N TYR A 80 16.63 9.43 14.22
CA TYR A 80 16.77 8.40 15.25
C TYR A 80 18.10 8.52 16.03
N THR A 81 18.84 9.58 15.81
CA THR A 81 20.17 9.77 16.43
C THR A 81 20.13 9.92 17.95
N SER A 82 18.96 10.25 18.52
CA SER A 82 18.73 10.31 19.97
C SER A 82 18.41 8.94 20.60
N GLY A 83 18.14 7.90 19.81
CA GLY A 83 17.64 6.60 20.27
C GLY A 83 16.13 6.39 20.05
N GLU A 84 15.39 7.50 19.93
CA GLU A 84 13.94 7.54 19.70
C GLU A 84 13.63 8.27 18.40
N TYR A 85 12.43 8.08 17.89
CA TYR A 85 11.94 8.82 16.72
C TYR A 85 11.83 10.32 17.03
N GLY A 86 12.33 11.13 16.09
CA GLY A 86 12.14 12.57 16.05
C GLY A 86 11.81 13.03 14.64
N TRP A 87 11.03 14.10 14.53
CA TRP A 87 10.81 14.81 13.28
C TRP A 87 11.88 15.91 13.12
N ASN A 88 12.66 15.84 12.06
CA ASN A 88 13.72 16.82 11.82
C ASN A 88 13.81 17.19 10.34
N PRO A 89 12.97 18.14 9.85
CA PRO A 89 12.94 18.58 8.46
C PRO A 89 13.99 19.66 8.16
N THR A 90 15.20 19.55 8.74
CA THR A 90 16.35 20.39 8.40
C THR A 90 17.36 19.58 7.59
N LEU A 91 18.03 20.22 6.64
CA LEU A 91 19.00 19.52 5.77
C LEU A 91 20.13 18.85 6.57
N ASP A 92 20.68 19.55 7.59
CA ASP A 92 21.73 19.00 8.43
C ASP A 92 21.23 17.85 9.31
N GLY A 93 19.99 17.94 9.81
CA GLY A 93 19.33 16.87 10.55
C GLY A 93 19.14 15.62 9.68
N VAL A 94 18.60 15.79 8.49
CA VAL A 94 18.40 14.70 7.53
C VAL A 94 19.72 14.04 7.14
N LYS A 95 20.75 14.83 6.79
CA LYS A 95 22.07 14.29 6.45
C LYS A 95 22.68 13.47 7.59
N ARG A 96 22.61 14.00 8.81
CA ARG A 96 23.12 13.31 10.01
C ARG A 96 22.35 12.02 10.30
N SER A 97 21.01 12.07 10.22
CA SER A 97 20.15 10.90 10.45
C SER A 97 20.38 9.82 9.40
N VAL A 98 20.42 10.18 8.12
CA VAL A 98 20.66 9.22 7.02
C VAL A 98 22.03 8.55 7.14
N ALA A 99 23.08 9.32 7.44
CA ALA A 99 24.42 8.77 7.66
C ALA A 99 24.45 7.78 8.84
N TRP A 100 23.77 8.13 9.94
CA TRP A 100 23.65 7.27 11.11
C TRP A 100 22.85 5.98 10.79
N GLN A 101 21.75 6.09 10.04
CA GLN A 101 20.94 4.94 9.63
C GLN A 101 21.75 3.98 8.75
N LEU A 102 22.47 4.48 7.75
CA LEU A 102 23.34 3.66 6.88
C LEU A 102 24.43 2.92 7.69
N GLU A 103 25.06 3.61 8.66
CA GLU A 103 26.03 3.00 9.56
C GLU A 103 25.44 1.83 10.36
N LYS A 104 24.26 2.05 10.99
CA LYS A 104 23.60 1.02 11.80
C LYS A 104 23.05 -0.15 10.98
N LEU A 105 22.55 0.13 9.79
CA LEU A 105 22.11 -0.88 8.81
C LEU A 105 23.28 -1.63 8.15
N LYS A 106 24.52 -1.15 8.31
CA LYS A 106 25.73 -1.73 7.72
C LYS A 106 25.62 -1.84 6.18
N THR A 107 25.15 -0.76 5.54
CA THR A 107 24.95 -0.67 4.10
C THR A 107 25.35 0.70 3.57
N ASP A 108 25.75 0.76 2.32
CA ASP A 108 26.16 1.99 1.62
C ASP A 108 25.11 2.49 0.64
N TYR A 109 23.94 1.83 0.59
CA TYR A 109 22.83 2.23 -0.28
C TYR A 109 21.47 2.02 0.37
N ILE A 110 20.50 2.77 -0.15
CA ILE A 110 19.07 2.76 0.20
C ILE A 110 18.28 2.31 -1.03
N ASP A 111 17.39 1.33 -0.89
CA ASP A 111 16.54 0.92 -2.00
C ASP A 111 15.46 1.96 -2.28
N PHE A 112 14.78 2.44 -1.25
CA PHE A 112 13.72 3.44 -1.35
C PHE A 112 13.94 4.58 -0.35
N GLY A 113 14.22 5.78 -0.86
CA GLY A 113 14.32 7.01 -0.05
C GLY A 113 13.02 7.78 -0.09
N PHE A 114 12.34 7.89 1.04
CA PHE A 114 11.01 8.48 1.16
C PHE A 114 11.05 9.89 1.77
N MET A 115 10.37 10.84 1.16
CA MET A 115 9.94 12.06 1.85
C MET A 115 8.99 11.65 2.97
N HIS A 116 9.28 12.05 4.22
CA HIS A 116 8.64 11.48 5.41
C HIS A 116 7.40 12.25 5.82
N CYS A 117 6.23 11.55 5.76
CA CYS A 117 4.96 11.96 6.38
C CYS A 117 4.57 13.42 6.04
N LEU A 118 4.53 13.74 4.73
CA LEU A 118 4.10 15.06 4.27
C LEU A 118 2.58 15.03 4.07
N ASP A 119 1.84 15.74 4.91
CA ASP A 119 0.38 15.77 4.83
C ASP A 119 -0.16 17.16 4.48
N GLU A 120 0.64 18.21 4.72
CA GLU A 120 0.29 19.60 4.44
C GLU A 120 1.16 20.19 3.31
N ALA A 121 0.63 21.16 2.58
CA ALA A 121 1.38 21.86 1.54
C ALA A 121 2.66 22.51 2.08
N ALA A 122 2.60 23.02 3.31
CA ALA A 122 3.73 23.66 3.98
C ALA A 122 4.88 22.65 4.26
N ASP A 123 4.58 21.35 4.46
CA ASP A 123 5.60 20.34 4.65
C ASP A 123 6.44 20.17 3.38
N LEU A 124 5.79 20.08 2.22
CA LEU A 124 6.48 19.97 0.93
C LEU A 124 7.31 21.23 0.65
N GLU A 125 6.73 22.42 0.87
CA GLU A 125 7.43 23.68 0.71
C GLU A 125 8.67 23.77 1.61
N SER A 126 8.58 23.27 2.83
CA SER A 126 9.71 23.16 3.74
C SER A 126 10.81 22.24 3.22
N TYR A 127 10.44 21.08 2.65
CA TYR A 127 11.41 20.17 2.03
C TYR A 127 12.13 20.78 0.82
N GLU A 128 11.41 21.55 0.00
CA GLU A 128 11.98 22.27 -1.13
C GLU A 128 12.92 23.39 -0.66
N GLN A 129 12.43 24.28 0.22
CA GLN A 129 13.18 25.44 0.71
C GLN A 129 14.41 25.07 1.55
N ASN A 130 14.30 24.02 2.36
CA ASN A 130 15.42 23.54 3.18
C ASN A 130 16.42 22.68 2.37
N GLY A 131 16.18 22.43 1.09
CA GLY A 131 17.06 21.67 0.22
C GLY A 131 17.05 20.16 0.47
N ILE A 132 16.08 19.63 1.23
CA ILE A 132 15.97 18.19 1.52
C ILE A 132 15.60 17.42 0.26
N LEU A 133 14.64 17.93 -0.51
CA LEU A 133 14.26 17.32 -1.78
C LEU A 133 15.46 17.27 -2.74
N GLN A 134 16.21 18.36 -2.88
CA GLN A 134 17.40 18.37 -3.73
C GLN A 134 18.45 17.36 -3.25
N TYR A 135 18.67 17.25 -1.94
CA TYR A 135 19.58 16.27 -1.37
C TYR A 135 19.17 14.83 -1.68
N LEU A 136 17.86 14.50 -1.61
CA LEU A 136 17.34 13.18 -1.96
C LEU A 136 17.57 12.88 -3.47
N LEU A 137 17.32 13.87 -4.33
CA LEU A 137 17.58 13.76 -5.79
C LEU A 137 19.07 13.56 -6.08
N ASP A 138 19.95 14.29 -5.39
CA ASP A 138 21.40 14.15 -5.53
C ASP A 138 21.88 12.75 -5.09
N MET A 139 21.34 12.21 -4.01
CA MET A 139 21.63 10.85 -3.56
C MET A 139 21.16 9.79 -4.58
N LYS A 140 20.01 10.01 -5.25
CA LYS A 140 19.57 9.14 -6.35
C LYS A 140 20.53 9.24 -7.54
N ALA A 141 20.93 10.43 -7.92
CA ALA A 141 21.88 10.64 -9.02
C ALA A 141 23.26 10.00 -8.74
N GLN A 142 23.68 9.94 -7.48
CA GLN A 142 24.91 9.28 -7.03
C GLN A 142 24.76 7.75 -6.88
N GLY A 143 23.56 7.20 -7.02
CA GLY A 143 23.29 5.78 -6.85
C GLY A 143 23.23 5.30 -5.40
N VAL A 144 23.25 6.21 -4.42
CA VAL A 144 23.08 5.88 -2.99
C VAL A 144 21.62 5.59 -2.66
N VAL A 145 20.68 6.31 -3.27
CA VAL A 145 19.24 6.01 -3.26
C VAL A 145 18.86 5.48 -4.65
N ARG A 146 18.16 4.35 -4.69
CA ARG A 146 17.73 3.75 -5.96
C ARG A 146 16.42 4.32 -6.45
N HIS A 147 15.42 4.38 -5.55
CA HIS A 147 14.07 4.81 -5.84
C HIS A 147 13.62 5.92 -4.89
N ILE A 148 12.84 6.88 -5.40
CA ILE A 148 12.26 7.95 -4.61
C ILE A 148 10.83 7.62 -4.26
N GLY A 149 10.47 7.85 -3.00
CA GLY A 149 9.11 7.67 -2.50
C GLY A 149 8.57 8.86 -1.72
N LEU A 150 7.28 8.81 -1.46
CA LEU A 150 6.54 9.73 -0.61
C LEU A 150 5.75 8.95 0.43
N SER A 151 5.81 9.34 1.69
CA SER A 151 4.87 8.90 2.73
C SER A 151 3.88 10.02 3.05
N THR A 152 2.60 9.76 2.86
CA THR A 152 1.52 10.74 3.09
C THR A 152 0.19 10.04 3.40
N HIS A 153 -0.73 10.80 4.02
CA HIS A 153 -2.14 10.42 4.21
C HIS A 153 -3.08 11.29 3.35
N ALA A 154 -2.57 12.35 2.70
CA ALA A 154 -3.33 13.38 2.02
C ALA A 154 -3.33 13.20 0.50
N PRO A 155 -4.49 12.84 -0.14
CA PRO A 155 -4.55 12.65 -1.59
C PRO A 155 -4.17 13.90 -2.39
N GLN A 156 -4.49 15.09 -1.89
CA GLN A 156 -4.18 16.35 -2.57
C GLN A 156 -2.67 16.61 -2.64
N LEU A 157 -1.95 16.36 -1.52
CA LEU A 157 -0.50 16.47 -1.50
C LEU A 157 0.16 15.38 -2.36
N ALA A 158 -0.35 14.14 -2.27
CA ALA A 158 0.12 13.05 -3.11
C ALA A 158 0.05 13.42 -4.61
N ASN A 159 -1.07 14.00 -5.06
CA ASN A 159 -1.23 14.45 -6.43
C ASN A 159 -0.24 15.57 -6.82
N ARG A 160 0.03 16.51 -5.92
CA ARG A 160 1.02 17.59 -6.15
C ARG A 160 2.43 17.02 -6.35
N VAL A 161 2.82 15.99 -5.58
CA VAL A 161 4.14 15.35 -5.73
C VAL A 161 4.18 14.44 -6.96
N LEU A 162 3.08 13.77 -7.33
CA LEU A 162 2.97 13.03 -8.60
C LEU A 162 3.19 13.96 -9.80
N ASP A 163 2.67 15.20 -9.78
CA ASP A 163 2.90 16.18 -10.84
C ASP A 163 4.38 16.52 -11.06
N MET A 164 5.24 16.27 -10.07
CA MET A 164 6.69 16.46 -10.20
C MET A 164 7.37 15.37 -11.04
N GLY A 165 6.72 14.21 -11.23
CA GLY A 165 7.23 13.10 -12.05
C GLY A 165 8.49 12.41 -11.49
N ILE A 166 8.69 12.47 -10.16
CA ILE A 166 9.91 11.95 -9.51
C ILE A 166 9.69 10.66 -8.72
N LEU A 167 8.43 10.26 -8.50
CA LEU A 167 8.09 9.13 -7.63
C LEU A 167 8.19 7.79 -8.35
N ASP A 168 8.79 6.83 -7.68
CA ASP A 168 8.75 5.41 -8.02
C ASP A 168 7.77 4.64 -7.11
N MET A 169 7.58 5.12 -5.87
CA MET A 169 6.77 4.47 -4.84
C MET A 169 6.06 5.49 -3.95
N MET A 170 4.88 5.15 -3.46
CA MET A 170 4.14 5.94 -2.47
C MET A 170 3.76 5.07 -1.28
N MET A 171 3.96 5.54 -0.05
CA MET A 171 3.38 4.95 1.13
C MET A 171 2.10 5.68 1.49
N PHE A 172 0.99 4.95 1.46
CA PHE A 172 -0.33 5.53 1.69
C PHE A 172 -1.16 4.68 2.66
N SER A 173 -2.00 5.33 3.46
CA SER A 173 -2.88 4.64 4.39
C SER A 173 -4.11 4.09 3.66
N ILE A 174 -4.20 2.77 3.51
CA ILE A 174 -5.32 2.11 2.83
C ILE A 174 -5.92 1.04 3.73
N ASN A 175 -7.16 1.21 4.08
CA ASN A 175 -8.02 0.22 4.70
C ASN A 175 -9.50 0.61 4.50
N PRO A 176 -10.46 -0.30 4.68
CA PRO A 176 -11.87 0.02 4.42
C PRO A 176 -12.41 1.13 5.31
N MET A 177 -11.90 1.31 6.53
CA MET A 177 -12.33 2.38 7.40
C MET A 177 -11.97 3.76 6.84
N TYR A 178 -10.73 3.95 6.39
CA TYR A 178 -10.27 5.22 5.83
C TYR A 178 -10.89 5.51 4.46
N ASP A 179 -11.01 4.50 3.62
CA ASP A 179 -11.60 4.64 2.29
C ASP A 179 -13.10 4.96 2.35
N TYR A 180 -13.74 4.72 3.49
CA TYR A 180 -15.15 5.07 3.74
C TYR A 180 -15.32 6.34 4.62
N GLY A 181 -14.30 7.14 4.74
CA GLY A 181 -14.40 8.42 5.43
C GLY A 181 -14.46 8.31 6.96
N GLN A 182 -13.91 7.23 7.55
CA GLN A 182 -13.93 6.99 8.98
C GLN A 182 -12.50 7.01 9.56
N GLY A 183 -12.30 7.75 10.67
CA GLY A 183 -11.05 7.81 11.42
C GLY A 183 -10.11 8.97 11.04
N ASP A 184 -9.12 9.19 11.89
CA ASP A 184 -8.27 10.39 11.89
C ASP A 184 -7.40 10.57 10.63
N TYR A 185 -7.08 9.47 9.94
CA TYR A 185 -6.29 9.49 8.70
C TYR A 185 -7.12 9.25 7.45
N SER A 186 -8.44 9.41 7.56
CA SER A 186 -9.37 9.40 6.43
C SER A 186 -9.40 10.77 5.76
N ILE A 187 -8.25 11.19 5.23
CA ILE A 187 -8.12 12.48 4.53
C ILE A 187 -8.59 12.31 3.07
N GLY A 188 -9.35 13.28 2.59
CA GLY A 188 -9.96 13.26 1.27
C GLY A 188 -11.26 12.46 1.21
N SER A 189 -12.05 12.71 0.18
CA SER A 189 -13.27 11.95 -0.11
C SER A 189 -12.94 10.55 -0.66
N VAL A 190 -13.92 9.66 -0.64
CA VAL A 190 -13.81 8.32 -1.25
C VAL A 190 -13.35 8.43 -2.70
N SER A 191 -13.94 9.35 -3.48
CA SER A 191 -13.60 9.55 -4.89
C SER A 191 -12.17 10.04 -5.09
N GLU A 192 -11.68 10.98 -4.27
CA GLU A 192 -10.29 11.47 -4.35
C GLU A 192 -9.29 10.36 -4.07
N ARG A 193 -9.55 9.52 -3.07
CA ARG A 193 -8.67 8.39 -2.72
C ARG A 193 -8.61 7.37 -3.85
N TYR A 194 -9.76 6.98 -4.41
CA TYR A 194 -9.80 6.04 -5.55
C TYR A 194 -9.16 6.62 -6.81
N SER A 195 -9.37 7.91 -7.09
CA SER A 195 -8.70 8.60 -8.19
C SER A 195 -7.18 8.62 -8.02
N LEU A 196 -6.68 8.77 -6.79
CA LEU A 196 -5.26 8.69 -6.49
C LEU A 196 -4.69 7.30 -6.81
N TYR A 197 -5.37 6.23 -6.38
CA TYR A 197 -4.89 4.85 -6.64
C TYR A 197 -4.82 4.55 -8.14
N THR A 198 -5.86 4.93 -8.90
CA THR A 198 -5.88 4.73 -10.35
C THR A 198 -4.83 5.59 -11.06
N ARG A 199 -4.58 6.81 -10.57
CA ARG A 199 -3.50 7.67 -11.06
C ARG A 199 -2.13 7.04 -10.84
N CYS A 200 -1.85 6.52 -9.65
CA CYS A 200 -0.60 5.83 -9.34
C CYS A 200 -0.37 4.63 -10.29
N GLU A 201 -1.40 3.80 -10.52
CA GLU A 201 -1.33 2.68 -11.46
C GLU A 201 -0.97 3.15 -12.87
N LYS A 202 -1.68 4.16 -13.38
CA LYS A 202 -1.45 4.74 -14.71
C LYS A 202 -0.04 5.32 -14.88
N GLU A 203 0.46 6.01 -13.85
CA GLU A 203 1.76 6.68 -13.89
C GLU A 203 2.91 5.74 -13.49
N GLY A 204 2.62 4.47 -13.16
CA GLY A 204 3.64 3.48 -12.80
C GLY A 204 4.24 3.71 -11.41
N VAL A 205 3.53 4.38 -10.49
CA VAL A 205 3.96 4.59 -9.12
C VAL A 205 3.38 3.50 -8.23
N GLY A 206 4.22 2.64 -7.66
CA GLY A 206 3.79 1.58 -6.76
C GLY A 206 3.28 2.13 -5.42
N ILE A 207 2.36 1.41 -4.76
CA ILE A 207 1.89 1.77 -3.42
C ILE A 207 2.32 0.71 -2.40
N SER A 208 3.02 1.15 -1.33
CA SER A 208 3.17 0.41 -0.08
C SER A 208 2.10 0.87 0.90
N VAL A 209 1.29 -0.08 1.40
CA VAL A 209 0.14 0.27 2.24
C VAL A 209 0.52 0.32 3.70
N MET A 210 0.36 1.47 4.35
CA MET A 210 0.43 1.60 5.80
C MET A 210 -0.95 1.49 6.44
N LYS A 211 -0.98 1.14 7.74
CA LYS A 211 -2.20 1.06 8.57
C LYS A 211 -3.31 0.13 8.04
N PRO A 212 -2.99 -1.07 7.49
CA PRO A 212 -4.00 -1.96 6.92
C PRO A 212 -5.06 -2.40 7.95
N PHE A 213 -4.71 -2.44 9.23
CA PHE A 213 -5.59 -2.84 10.34
C PHE A 213 -6.10 -1.67 11.17
N ASN A 214 -5.77 -0.43 10.82
CA ASN A 214 -6.04 0.76 11.62
C ASN A 214 -5.68 0.58 13.10
N ALA A 215 -4.41 0.33 13.41
CA ALA A 215 -3.91 0.04 14.77
C ALA A 215 -4.72 -1.06 15.48
N GLY A 216 -5.21 -2.05 14.74
CA GLY A 216 -6.00 -3.18 15.25
C GLY A 216 -7.50 -2.88 15.46
N GLN A 217 -7.95 -1.65 15.20
CA GLN A 217 -9.38 -1.31 15.39
C GLN A 217 -10.30 -2.14 14.47
N LEU A 218 -9.88 -2.40 13.25
CA LEU A 218 -10.65 -3.23 12.31
C LEU A 218 -10.74 -4.69 12.74
N LEU A 219 -9.83 -5.15 13.59
CA LEU A 219 -9.80 -6.54 14.10
C LEU A 219 -10.62 -6.71 15.40
N ASP A 220 -11.25 -5.65 15.89
CA ASP A 220 -12.06 -5.63 17.11
C ASP A 220 -13.50 -5.19 16.77
N ALA A 221 -14.48 -6.07 16.98
CA ALA A 221 -15.89 -5.79 16.66
C ALA A 221 -16.48 -4.59 17.42
N LYS A 222 -15.90 -4.22 18.57
CA LYS A 222 -16.35 -3.07 19.37
C LYS A 222 -15.81 -1.74 18.86
N LYS A 223 -14.65 -1.77 18.18
CA LYS A 223 -13.94 -0.59 17.68
C LYS A 223 -14.15 -0.38 16.18
N SER A 224 -14.42 -1.47 15.46
CA SER A 224 -14.70 -1.43 14.02
C SER A 224 -15.98 -0.66 13.74
N PRO A 225 -15.97 0.31 12.80
CA PRO A 225 -17.18 1.02 12.38
C PRO A 225 -18.19 0.11 11.68
N PHE A 226 -17.76 -1.10 11.30
CA PHE A 226 -18.61 -2.13 10.70
C PHE A 226 -19.34 -2.98 11.74
N HIS A 227 -19.21 -2.68 13.05
CA HIS A 227 -19.78 -3.41 14.16
C HIS A 227 -19.47 -4.92 14.19
N GLN A 228 -18.42 -5.29 13.48
CA GLN A 228 -17.84 -6.63 13.46
C GLN A 228 -16.34 -6.55 13.22
N ALA A 229 -15.61 -7.56 13.68
CA ALA A 229 -14.18 -7.68 13.40
C ALA A 229 -13.97 -8.19 11.97
N LEU A 230 -13.06 -7.56 11.26
CA LEU A 230 -12.46 -8.15 10.07
C LEU A 230 -11.29 -9.06 10.47
N THR A 231 -10.96 -10.02 9.63
CA THR A 231 -9.74 -10.81 9.81
C THR A 231 -8.54 -10.08 9.18
N PRO A 232 -7.30 -10.39 9.60
CA PRO A 232 -6.11 -9.89 8.90
C PRO A 232 -6.12 -10.22 7.41
N ALA A 233 -6.59 -11.41 7.02
CA ALA A 233 -6.68 -11.83 5.62
C ALA A 233 -7.63 -10.93 4.81
N GLN A 234 -8.77 -10.57 5.36
CA GLN A 234 -9.72 -9.65 4.73
C GLN A 234 -9.15 -8.25 4.55
N CYS A 235 -8.50 -7.71 5.58
CA CYS A 235 -7.87 -6.39 5.51
C CYS A 235 -6.73 -6.34 4.49
N ILE A 236 -5.90 -7.38 4.43
CA ILE A 236 -4.79 -7.48 3.47
C ILE A 236 -5.35 -7.58 2.05
N GLN A 237 -6.33 -8.46 1.82
CA GLN A 237 -6.95 -8.63 0.50
C GLN A 237 -7.60 -7.33 0.04
N TYR A 238 -8.31 -6.63 0.94
CA TYR A 238 -8.88 -5.32 0.64
C TYR A 238 -7.83 -4.35 0.07
N ALA A 239 -6.68 -4.25 0.74
CA ALA A 239 -5.62 -3.36 0.31
C ALA A 239 -4.98 -3.81 -1.01
N LEU A 240 -4.68 -5.10 -1.17
CA LEU A 240 -4.08 -5.67 -2.39
C LEU A 240 -4.97 -5.57 -3.64
N ASP A 241 -6.28 -5.45 -3.47
CA ASP A 241 -7.22 -5.26 -4.57
C ASP A 241 -7.26 -3.81 -5.08
N ARG A 242 -6.68 -2.86 -4.35
CA ARG A 242 -6.60 -1.46 -4.83
C ARG A 242 -5.57 -1.34 -5.95
N PRO A 243 -5.84 -0.45 -6.95
CA PRO A 243 -4.87 -0.15 -7.99
C PRO A 243 -3.51 0.25 -7.43
N ALA A 244 -2.44 -0.02 -8.14
CA ALA A 244 -1.05 0.32 -7.83
C ALA A 244 -0.47 -0.32 -6.55
N VAL A 245 -1.24 -1.01 -5.71
CA VAL A 245 -0.72 -1.60 -4.47
C VAL A 245 0.23 -2.74 -4.79
N LEU A 246 1.47 -2.62 -4.34
CA LEU A 246 2.50 -3.66 -4.47
C LEU A 246 2.65 -4.48 -3.20
N THR A 247 2.59 -3.84 -2.03
CA THR A 247 2.86 -4.49 -0.74
C THR A 247 2.01 -3.90 0.38
N VAL A 248 1.63 -4.74 1.33
CA VAL A 248 0.89 -4.33 2.53
C VAL A 248 1.80 -4.45 3.74
N MET A 249 2.11 -3.30 4.35
CA MET A 249 3.01 -3.21 5.50
C MET A 249 2.31 -3.64 6.77
N GLN A 250 2.77 -4.73 7.35
CA GLN A 250 2.20 -5.27 8.57
C GLN A 250 3.16 -5.07 9.73
N GLY A 251 2.64 -4.56 10.84
CA GLY A 251 3.34 -4.58 12.11
C GLY A 251 3.28 -5.97 12.74
N ALA A 252 4.38 -6.38 13.39
CA ALA A 252 4.43 -7.55 14.24
C ALA A 252 5.45 -7.32 15.35
N ALA A 253 5.08 -7.54 16.60
CA ALA A 253 5.99 -7.37 17.73
C ALA A 253 7.01 -8.52 17.82
N ASN A 254 6.70 -9.67 17.25
CA ASN A 254 7.48 -10.89 17.36
C ASN A 254 7.09 -11.92 16.28
N ILE A 255 7.82 -13.05 16.25
CA ILE A 255 7.60 -14.14 15.29
C ILE A 255 6.17 -14.71 15.38
N ALA A 256 5.56 -14.76 16.56
CA ALA A 256 4.22 -15.35 16.71
C ALA A 256 3.16 -14.50 15.99
N GLU A 257 3.23 -13.18 16.14
CA GLU A 257 2.35 -12.25 15.41
C GLU A 257 2.63 -12.26 13.92
N LEU A 258 3.91 -12.30 13.51
CA LEU A 258 4.28 -12.37 12.11
C LEU A 258 3.75 -13.65 11.43
N LYS A 259 3.72 -14.78 12.13
CA LYS A 259 3.08 -16.02 11.64
C LYS A 259 1.58 -15.85 11.40
N GLN A 260 0.88 -15.11 12.26
CA GLN A 260 -0.54 -14.81 12.06
C GLN A 260 -0.76 -13.96 10.80
N ASN A 261 0.10 -12.97 10.58
CA ASN A 261 0.04 -12.14 9.38
C ASN A 261 0.32 -12.96 8.11
N LEU A 262 1.29 -13.87 8.15
CA LEU A 262 1.64 -14.74 7.03
C LEU A 262 0.57 -15.80 6.72
N ALA A 263 -0.39 -16.05 7.63
CA ALA A 263 -1.52 -16.94 7.35
C ALA A 263 -2.36 -16.49 6.14
N TYR A 264 -2.31 -15.21 5.78
CA TYR A 264 -2.89 -14.69 4.54
C TYR A 264 -2.45 -15.51 3.31
N LEU A 265 -1.20 -15.93 3.24
CA LEU A 265 -0.65 -16.62 2.07
C LEU A 265 -1.32 -17.97 1.77
N THR A 266 -1.90 -18.59 2.79
CA THR A 266 -2.62 -19.88 2.70
C THR A 266 -4.12 -19.76 2.87
N ALA A 267 -4.63 -18.54 3.07
CA ALA A 267 -6.05 -18.28 3.25
C ALA A 267 -6.84 -18.60 1.97
N THR A 268 -8.01 -19.19 2.12
CA THR A 268 -8.91 -19.49 0.99
C THR A 268 -9.56 -18.21 0.44
N PRO A 269 -10.15 -18.24 -0.76
CA PRO A 269 -10.92 -17.10 -1.27
C PRO A 269 -12.01 -16.64 -0.30
N GLU A 270 -12.70 -17.56 0.37
CA GLU A 270 -13.76 -17.27 1.33
C GLU A 270 -13.21 -16.59 2.59
N GLU A 271 -12.02 -16.97 3.07
CA GLU A 271 -11.36 -16.34 4.21
C GLU A 271 -10.85 -14.94 3.89
N ARG A 272 -10.60 -14.64 2.62
CA ARG A 272 -10.19 -13.31 2.12
C ARG A 272 -11.37 -12.42 1.74
N ASP A 273 -12.60 -12.96 1.68
CA ASP A 273 -13.78 -12.19 1.30
C ASP A 273 -14.12 -11.13 2.36
N TYR A 274 -13.88 -9.88 2.02
CA TYR A 274 -14.17 -8.70 2.83
C TYR A 274 -15.51 -8.02 2.46
N SER A 275 -16.34 -8.63 1.64
CA SER A 275 -17.62 -8.05 1.17
C SER A 275 -18.58 -7.69 2.28
N VAL A 276 -18.41 -8.30 3.45
CA VAL A 276 -19.12 -8.01 4.68
C VAL A 276 -19.16 -6.52 5.03
N ILE A 277 -18.12 -5.73 4.66
CA ILE A 277 -18.09 -4.28 4.86
C ILE A 277 -19.21 -3.56 4.10
N GLY A 278 -19.70 -4.11 3.01
CA GLY A 278 -20.78 -3.53 2.19
C GLY A 278 -22.10 -3.34 2.92
N SER A 279 -22.35 -4.14 3.96
CA SER A 279 -23.55 -4.03 4.77
C SER A 279 -23.59 -2.78 5.65
N PHE A 280 -22.45 -2.08 5.81
CA PHE A 280 -22.26 -0.97 6.74
C PHE A 280 -21.68 0.28 6.08
N THR A 281 -21.62 0.30 4.74
CA THR A 281 -21.00 1.41 4.02
C THR A 281 -21.80 2.70 4.19
N PRO A 282 -21.14 3.84 4.41
CA PRO A 282 -21.74 5.16 4.27
C PRO A 282 -22.39 5.32 2.88
N GLY A 283 -23.43 6.16 2.80
CA GLY A 283 -24.16 6.39 1.53
C GLY A 283 -23.28 6.85 0.36
N GLU A 284 -22.12 7.42 0.64
CA GLU A 284 -21.15 7.89 -0.36
C GLU A 284 -20.48 6.76 -1.17
N THR A 285 -20.47 5.53 -0.64
CA THR A 285 -19.88 4.37 -1.34
C THR A 285 -20.92 3.50 -2.03
N LYS A 286 -22.20 3.82 -1.84
CA LYS A 286 -23.30 3.13 -2.52
C LYS A 286 -23.19 3.36 -4.03
N GLY A 287 -23.16 2.28 -4.79
CA GLY A 287 -22.99 2.34 -6.25
C GLY A 287 -21.53 2.34 -6.73
N ILE A 288 -20.53 2.30 -5.84
CA ILE A 288 -19.12 2.21 -6.21
C ILE A 288 -18.64 0.77 -6.10
N CYS A 289 -18.07 0.23 -7.18
CA CYS A 289 -17.46 -1.10 -7.15
C CYS A 289 -16.10 -1.06 -6.44
N VAL A 290 -15.95 -1.90 -5.41
CA VAL A 290 -14.69 -2.03 -4.63
C VAL A 290 -13.93 -3.32 -4.99
N TYR A 291 -14.30 -3.98 -6.08
CA TYR A 291 -13.66 -5.18 -6.64
C TYR A 291 -13.65 -6.40 -5.71
N CYS A 292 -14.54 -6.44 -4.71
CA CYS A 292 -14.60 -7.48 -3.68
C CYS A 292 -15.00 -8.88 -4.18
N LYS A 293 -15.43 -9.01 -5.44
CA LYS A 293 -15.86 -10.26 -6.10
C LYS A 293 -17.06 -10.97 -5.46
N HIS A 294 -17.78 -10.32 -4.54
CA HIS A 294 -18.97 -10.89 -3.88
C HIS A 294 -20.09 -11.22 -4.89
N CYS A 295 -20.08 -10.57 -6.04
CA CYS A 295 -20.97 -10.89 -7.17
C CYS A 295 -20.68 -12.24 -7.85
N GLN A 296 -19.59 -12.93 -7.49
CA GLN A 296 -19.27 -14.26 -7.99
C GLN A 296 -20.09 -15.36 -7.27
N PRO A 297 -20.28 -16.56 -7.88
CA PRO A 297 -19.89 -16.90 -9.25
C PRO A 297 -20.81 -16.27 -10.30
N CYS A 298 -20.26 -15.79 -11.41
CA CYS A 298 -21.04 -15.39 -12.55
C CYS A 298 -21.43 -16.63 -13.37
N PRO A 299 -22.70 -16.79 -13.81
CA PRO A 299 -23.14 -17.97 -14.57
C PRO A 299 -22.40 -18.18 -15.89
N VAL A 300 -21.85 -17.10 -16.46
CA VAL A 300 -21.07 -17.14 -17.71
C VAL A 300 -19.58 -16.88 -17.49
N GLY A 301 -19.11 -16.95 -16.25
CA GLY A 301 -17.67 -16.93 -15.94
C GLY A 301 -17.01 -15.54 -15.92
N LEU A 302 -17.76 -14.42 -15.95
CA LEU A 302 -17.17 -13.08 -15.88
C LEU A 302 -16.47 -12.86 -14.53
N ASP A 303 -15.23 -12.39 -14.53
CA ASP A 303 -14.62 -11.77 -13.35
C ASP A 303 -15.06 -10.30 -13.25
N ILE A 304 -16.25 -10.09 -12.70
CA ILE A 304 -16.90 -8.78 -12.65
C ILE A 304 -16.06 -7.75 -11.91
N GLY A 305 -15.35 -8.15 -10.83
CA GLY A 305 -14.47 -7.27 -10.08
C GLY A 305 -13.28 -6.78 -10.91
N LEU A 306 -12.64 -7.69 -11.64
CA LEU A 306 -11.52 -7.36 -12.51
C LEU A 306 -11.94 -6.53 -13.73
N ILE A 307 -13.09 -6.84 -14.32
CA ILE A 307 -13.68 -6.09 -15.43
C ILE A 307 -13.94 -4.63 -15.00
N ASN A 308 -14.56 -4.41 -13.84
CA ASN A 308 -14.76 -3.07 -13.29
C ASN A 308 -13.44 -2.35 -13.04
N LYS A 309 -12.43 -3.04 -12.48
CA LYS A 309 -11.11 -2.44 -12.24
C LYS A 309 -10.48 -1.92 -13.53
N TYR A 310 -10.47 -2.72 -14.58
CA TYR A 310 -9.93 -2.28 -15.88
C TYR A 310 -10.71 -1.12 -16.49
N TYR A 311 -12.02 -1.10 -16.31
CA TYR A 311 -12.85 0.02 -16.76
C TYR A 311 -12.53 1.32 -16.00
N ASP A 312 -12.41 1.27 -14.69
CA ASP A 312 -12.07 2.44 -13.88
C ASP A 312 -10.68 2.99 -14.23
N LEU A 313 -9.68 2.13 -14.40
CA LEU A 313 -8.34 2.50 -14.85
C LEU A 313 -8.37 3.12 -16.25
N ALA A 314 -9.05 2.50 -17.21
CA ALA A 314 -9.15 3.00 -18.58
C ALA A 314 -9.84 4.36 -18.67
N ARG A 315 -10.88 4.59 -17.86
CA ARG A 315 -11.55 5.90 -17.76
C ARG A 315 -10.63 7.00 -17.23
N GLN A 316 -9.65 6.65 -16.41
CA GLN A 316 -8.59 7.56 -15.97
C GLN A 316 -7.48 7.72 -17.03
N GLY A 317 -7.63 7.08 -18.19
CA GLY A 317 -6.73 7.18 -19.34
C GLY A 317 -5.55 6.21 -19.30
N ASP A 318 -5.63 5.12 -18.50
CA ASP A 318 -4.66 4.03 -18.56
C ASP A 318 -4.89 3.19 -19.84
N VAL A 319 -3.97 3.32 -20.78
CA VAL A 319 -4.04 2.59 -22.06
C VAL A 319 -3.75 1.09 -21.88
N LEU A 320 -2.94 0.70 -20.89
CA LEU A 320 -2.63 -0.70 -20.61
C LEU A 320 -3.86 -1.44 -20.07
N ALA A 321 -4.69 -0.78 -19.28
CA ALA A 321 -5.91 -1.37 -18.76
C ALA A 321 -6.86 -1.82 -19.88
N LYS A 322 -6.91 -1.05 -20.98
CA LYS A 322 -7.66 -1.44 -22.18
C LYS A 322 -7.08 -2.71 -22.81
N GLU A 323 -5.77 -2.77 -23.00
CA GLU A 323 -5.12 -3.95 -23.57
C GLU A 323 -5.34 -5.18 -22.68
N HIS A 324 -5.19 -5.04 -21.36
CA HIS A 324 -5.45 -6.13 -20.41
C HIS A 324 -6.91 -6.60 -20.46
N TYR A 325 -7.87 -5.68 -20.53
CA TYR A 325 -9.29 -6.04 -20.68
C TYR A 325 -9.53 -6.86 -21.94
N LEU A 326 -8.92 -6.49 -23.06
CA LEU A 326 -9.10 -7.18 -24.35
C LEU A 326 -8.50 -8.61 -24.37
N THR A 327 -7.61 -8.95 -23.42
CA THR A 327 -7.05 -10.30 -23.28
C THR A 327 -7.92 -11.23 -22.42
N LEU A 328 -8.96 -10.72 -21.76
CA LEU A 328 -9.86 -11.55 -20.96
C LEU A 328 -10.60 -12.56 -21.84
N GLU A 329 -10.74 -13.80 -21.34
CA GLU A 329 -11.53 -14.85 -22.01
C GLU A 329 -13.00 -14.46 -22.08
N GLN A 330 -13.56 -13.97 -20.95
CA GLN A 330 -14.92 -13.42 -20.86
C GLN A 330 -14.86 -11.92 -20.60
N THR A 331 -15.64 -11.18 -21.36
CA THR A 331 -15.73 -9.72 -21.31
C THR A 331 -17.15 -9.26 -21.01
N ALA A 332 -17.38 -7.96 -20.89
CA ALA A 332 -18.71 -7.42 -20.66
C ALA A 332 -19.72 -7.80 -21.75
N SER A 333 -19.26 -8.11 -22.98
CA SER A 333 -20.12 -8.59 -24.08
C SER A 333 -20.72 -9.98 -23.85
N ASP A 334 -20.11 -10.78 -22.98
CA ASP A 334 -20.61 -12.11 -22.64
C ASP A 334 -21.67 -12.06 -21.52
N CYS A 335 -21.99 -10.86 -21.01
CA CYS A 335 -23.01 -10.68 -19.98
C CYS A 335 -24.41 -11.01 -20.55
N VAL A 336 -25.08 -11.94 -19.89
CA VAL A 336 -26.44 -12.38 -20.28
C VAL A 336 -27.57 -11.61 -19.56
N GLY A 337 -27.23 -10.58 -18.76
CA GLY A 337 -28.23 -9.75 -18.10
C GLY A 337 -29.06 -10.46 -17.03
N CYS A 338 -28.55 -11.49 -16.38
CA CYS A 338 -29.31 -12.33 -15.46
C CYS A 338 -29.59 -11.68 -14.09
N GLY A 339 -28.95 -10.55 -13.74
CA GLY A 339 -29.15 -9.81 -12.49
C GLY A 339 -28.56 -10.45 -11.24
N HIS A 340 -27.92 -11.62 -11.35
CA HIS A 340 -27.36 -12.33 -10.20
C HIS A 340 -26.34 -11.48 -9.43
N CYS A 341 -25.48 -10.76 -10.15
CA CYS A 341 -24.49 -9.86 -9.57
C CYS A 341 -25.12 -8.68 -8.82
N ASN A 342 -26.19 -8.08 -9.35
CA ASN A 342 -26.90 -6.97 -8.70
C ASN A 342 -27.49 -7.39 -7.36
N SER A 343 -28.14 -8.57 -7.32
CA SER A 343 -28.78 -9.07 -6.09
C SER A 343 -27.79 -9.43 -4.98
N ARG A 344 -26.54 -9.68 -5.32
CA ARG A 344 -25.47 -10.06 -4.40
C ARG A 344 -24.54 -8.93 -4.04
N CYS A 345 -24.60 -7.79 -4.76
CA CYS A 345 -23.65 -6.68 -4.52
C CYS A 345 -23.95 -5.97 -3.18
N PRO A 346 -23.05 -6.06 -2.18
CA PRO A 346 -23.26 -5.40 -0.90
C PRO A 346 -23.17 -3.87 -0.99
N PHE A 347 -22.58 -3.36 -2.07
CA PHE A 347 -22.44 -1.93 -2.35
C PHE A 347 -23.56 -1.38 -3.27
N SER A 348 -24.55 -2.18 -3.57
CA SER A 348 -25.68 -1.79 -4.41
C SER A 348 -25.25 -1.22 -5.78
N VAL A 349 -24.16 -1.73 -6.36
CA VAL A 349 -23.74 -1.37 -7.71
C VAL A 349 -24.69 -2.04 -8.70
N ASP A 350 -25.22 -1.27 -9.66
CA ASP A 350 -25.93 -1.83 -10.80
C ASP A 350 -24.94 -2.43 -11.80
N GLN A 351 -24.49 -3.65 -11.50
CA GLN A 351 -23.49 -4.35 -12.30
C GLN A 351 -23.99 -4.67 -13.73
N MET A 352 -25.29 -4.84 -13.91
CA MET A 352 -25.85 -5.08 -15.25
C MET A 352 -25.68 -3.86 -16.14
N HIS A 353 -26.09 -2.68 -15.64
CA HIS A 353 -25.89 -1.42 -16.35
C HIS A 353 -24.40 -1.12 -16.55
N GLN A 354 -23.59 -1.39 -15.52
CA GLN A 354 -22.14 -1.24 -15.61
C GLN A 354 -21.53 -2.12 -16.73
N MET A 355 -21.99 -3.36 -16.92
CA MET A 355 -21.53 -4.21 -18.03
C MET A 355 -21.93 -3.64 -19.40
N GLU A 356 -23.10 -3.00 -19.51
CA GLU A 356 -23.50 -2.30 -20.73
C GLU A 356 -22.58 -1.13 -21.06
N ASP A 357 -22.27 -0.30 -20.05
CA ASP A 357 -21.33 0.83 -20.19
C ASP A 357 -19.93 0.35 -20.57
N ILE A 358 -19.44 -0.72 -19.93
CA ILE A 358 -18.12 -1.28 -20.17
C ILE A 358 -18.02 -1.84 -21.59
N ARG A 359 -19.06 -2.56 -22.03
CA ARG A 359 -19.16 -3.06 -23.41
C ARG A 359 -19.15 -1.91 -24.42
N ALA A 360 -19.91 -0.85 -24.16
CA ALA A 360 -19.92 0.33 -25.02
C ALA A 360 -18.55 1.04 -25.08
N TYR A 361 -17.85 1.10 -23.95
CA TYR A 361 -16.55 1.78 -23.84
C TYR A 361 -15.42 1.01 -24.56
N PHE A 362 -15.33 -0.30 -24.34
CA PHE A 362 -14.27 -1.12 -24.93
C PHE A 362 -14.63 -1.70 -26.31
N GLY A 363 -15.91 -1.69 -26.68
CA GLY A 363 -16.41 -2.30 -27.93
C GLY A 363 -16.52 -3.83 -27.86
N ARG A 364 -16.38 -4.41 -26.66
CA ARG A 364 -16.38 -5.86 -26.45
C ARG A 364 -16.94 -6.24 -25.07
#